data_12be8ccb58e7f14475c3849b0483ce61
#
_entry.id   12be8ccb58e7f14475c3849b0483ce61
#
_cell.length_a   1.000
_cell.length_b   1.000
_cell.length_c   1.000
_cell.angle_alpha   90.00
_cell.angle_beta   90.00
_cell.angle_gamma   90.00
#
_symmetry.space_group_name_H-M   'P 1'
#
loop_
_entity.id
_entity.type
_entity.pdbx_description
1 polymer ?
#
loop_
_entity_poly.entity_id
_entity_poly.type
_entity_poly.pdbx_seq_one_letter_code
_entity_poly.pdbx_strand_id
1 'polypeptide(L)'
;MRLILKEYVSSLKEKDELDLLLCEIYAEKGYITDTLPKSGNRQYGVDIQMHNSEEILFFVVKQGNIDRKIWDSDINSVRQSLNEINDVAIKQLTPADKQKRLTILVATNGVMEESVKPNWNGYVSSNQKMDGIRVNIQFRGIDDIVKDIQTDLFNEYIFNTSMRSSLRRALYFIDADVDYNPRYYEQILDNIVCENMQKATTKAKESKAWAVFYMISQMIAQYAHDAELNKIAIMITEYAIIRYWKYLLEFKKFEKNIDVERLIKLINRYLYWNCFYLQEVERITNEEADLPYYNSVEMKVIFYEILGFLASYASVALCFDKEIAVQVIEQIIRLLNKYEYYKIPPYDGNISTIIMILDLMDKTKQNDSLKYLMENIVYDCIIGYRQLNVYPAPTDTFEESLRISRREKGLEYQTSSFWGYLLLLIYKYNNKELYDTVKEFLNEDLQNTTACVWFLRKDEELALYEKAAMNKSGEGINIKAL
;
A
#
# COMPACT_ATOMS: atom_id res chain seq x y z
N MET A 1 3.06 -12.58 19.12
CA MET A 1 4.22 -12.01 18.40
C MET A 1 4.95 -13.06 17.57
N ARG A 2 5.50 -14.15 18.15
CA ARG A 2 6.27 -15.15 17.37
C ARG A 2 5.43 -15.85 16.30
N LEU A 3 4.18 -16.22 16.59
CA LEU A 3 3.27 -16.83 15.61
C LEU A 3 2.97 -15.87 14.45
N ILE A 4 2.63 -14.63 14.76
CA ILE A 4 2.33 -13.60 13.75
C ILE A 4 3.54 -13.34 12.85
N LEU A 5 4.75 -13.23 13.43
CA LEU A 5 5.97 -13.12 12.65
C LEU A 5 6.20 -14.36 11.78
N LYS A 6 5.86 -15.54 12.29
CA LYS A 6 6.00 -16.80 11.53
C LYS A 6 5.01 -16.83 10.36
N GLU A 7 3.76 -16.42 10.55
CA GLU A 7 2.76 -16.28 9.50
C GLU A 7 3.24 -15.28 8.44
N TYR A 8 3.65 -14.08 8.85
CA TYR A 8 4.21 -13.09 7.95
C TYR A 8 5.40 -13.63 7.14
N VAL A 9 6.41 -14.19 7.80
CA VAL A 9 7.59 -14.73 7.10
C VAL A 9 7.20 -15.85 6.14
N SER A 10 6.25 -16.72 6.52
CA SER A 10 5.78 -17.83 5.67
C SER A 10 5.11 -17.35 4.38
N SER A 11 4.50 -16.17 4.38
CA SER A 11 3.81 -15.59 3.22
C SER A 11 4.76 -14.90 2.23
N LEU A 12 6.02 -14.62 2.62
CA LEU A 12 6.97 -13.90 1.76
C LEU A 12 7.37 -14.72 0.53
N LYS A 13 7.45 -14.04 -0.61
CA LYS A 13 8.03 -14.62 -1.83
C LYS A 13 9.55 -14.69 -1.72
N GLU A 14 10.13 -15.61 -2.46
CA GLU A 14 11.60 -15.80 -2.51
C GLU A 14 12.30 -14.52 -2.93
N LYS A 15 11.86 -13.92 -4.06
CA LYS A 15 12.46 -12.72 -4.65
C LYS A 15 11.69 -11.47 -4.23
N ASP A 16 12.45 -10.41 -4.04
CA ASP A 16 11.97 -9.06 -3.71
C ASP A 16 11.31 -8.92 -2.33
N GLU A 17 11.18 -10.02 -1.56
CA GLU A 17 10.60 -9.99 -0.21
C GLU A 17 11.49 -10.71 0.81
N LEU A 18 11.65 -12.04 0.73
CA LEU A 18 12.46 -12.81 1.67
C LEU A 18 13.95 -12.48 1.57
N ASP A 19 14.46 -12.36 0.34
CA ASP A 19 15.83 -11.96 0.08
C ASP A 19 16.17 -10.57 0.66
N LEU A 20 15.26 -9.60 0.50
CA LEU A 20 15.44 -8.26 1.08
C LEU A 20 15.38 -8.27 2.60
N LEU A 21 14.47 -9.05 3.19
CA LEU A 21 14.39 -9.21 4.65
C LEU A 21 15.69 -9.80 5.21
N LEU A 22 16.25 -10.81 4.54
CA LEU A 22 17.53 -11.40 4.96
C LEU A 22 18.67 -10.37 4.88
N CYS A 23 18.72 -9.55 3.84
CA CYS A 23 19.71 -8.46 3.74
C CYS A 23 19.62 -7.50 4.92
N GLU A 24 18.41 -7.08 5.31
CA GLU A 24 18.21 -6.17 6.45
C GLU A 24 18.63 -6.82 7.79
N ILE A 25 18.28 -8.10 8.01
CA ILE A 25 18.69 -8.85 9.21
C ILE A 25 20.22 -8.92 9.32
N TYR A 26 20.90 -9.23 8.21
CA TYR A 26 22.36 -9.40 8.22
C TYR A 26 23.10 -8.07 8.17
N ALA A 27 22.51 -7.00 7.62
CA ALA A 27 23.03 -5.64 7.75
C ALA A 27 23.11 -5.22 9.23
N GLU A 28 22.12 -5.59 10.06
CA GLU A 28 22.16 -5.36 11.49
C GLU A 28 23.26 -6.14 12.23
N LYS A 29 23.64 -7.30 11.68
CA LYS A 29 24.79 -8.09 12.17
C LYS A 29 26.14 -7.55 11.68
N GLY A 30 26.14 -6.41 10.95
CA GLY A 30 27.35 -5.72 10.49
C GLY A 30 27.88 -6.19 9.13
N TYR A 31 27.04 -6.87 8.32
CA TYR A 31 27.41 -7.25 6.96
C TYR A 31 26.98 -6.18 5.95
N ILE A 32 27.73 -6.04 4.89
CA ILE A 32 27.46 -5.15 3.74
C ILE A 32 27.01 -6.02 2.57
N THR A 33 25.94 -5.64 1.91
CA THR A 33 25.43 -6.34 0.72
C THR A 33 26.26 -5.96 -0.51
N ASP A 34 26.81 -6.94 -1.18
CA ASP A 34 27.58 -6.77 -2.43
C ASP A 34 26.70 -6.94 -3.66
N THR A 35 25.89 -8.00 -3.67
CA THR A 35 24.99 -8.33 -4.77
C THR A 35 23.63 -8.73 -4.27
N LEU A 36 22.60 -8.24 -4.98
CA LEU A 36 21.20 -8.64 -4.82
C LEU A 36 20.76 -9.46 -6.03
N PRO A 37 19.71 -10.28 -5.91
CA PRO A 37 19.12 -11.00 -7.02
C PRO A 37 18.74 -10.02 -8.15
N LYS A 38 19.23 -10.26 -9.36
CA LYS A 38 18.81 -9.53 -10.57
C LYS A 38 18.10 -10.49 -11.52
N SER A 39 16.87 -10.15 -11.88
CA SER A 39 16.14 -10.91 -12.89
C SER A 39 16.91 -10.95 -14.21
N GLY A 40 17.12 -12.16 -14.76
CA GLY A 40 17.76 -12.36 -16.05
C GLY A 40 19.29 -12.54 -16.04
N ASN A 41 19.98 -12.35 -14.92
CA ASN A 41 21.41 -12.62 -14.80
C ASN A 41 21.67 -13.99 -14.16
N ARG A 42 22.62 -14.76 -14.73
CA ARG A 42 23.05 -16.04 -14.15
C ARG A 42 23.87 -15.76 -12.89
N GLN A 43 23.42 -16.24 -11.73
CA GLN A 43 23.98 -15.92 -10.41
C GLN A 43 24.86 -17.05 -9.84
N TYR A 44 25.10 -18.11 -10.60
CA TYR A 44 25.97 -19.23 -10.22
C TYR A 44 25.65 -19.80 -8.82
N GLY A 45 24.35 -19.94 -8.52
CA GLY A 45 23.85 -20.50 -7.28
C GLY A 45 23.84 -19.56 -6.07
N VAL A 46 24.34 -18.32 -6.19
CA VAL A 46 24.34 -17.31 -5.11
C VAL A 46 23.22 -16.31 -5.34
N ASP A 47 22.19 -16.33 -4.49
CA ASP A 47 21.11 -15.34 -4.56
C ASP A 47 21.51 -14.00 -3.93
N ILE A 48 22.20 -14.03 -2.78
CA ILE A 48 22.69 -12.81 -2.09
C ILE A 48 24.14 -13.04 -1.69
N GLN A 49 25.00 -12.04 -1.93
CA GLN A 49 26.34 -12.00 -1.38
C GLN A 49 26.47 -10.82 -0.43
N MET A 50 27.00 -11.11 0.77
CA MET A 50 27.31 -10.11 1.78
C MET A 50 28.68 -10.36 2.38
N HIS A 51 29.32 -9.31 2.91
CA HIS A 51 30.59 -9.44 3.58
C HIS A 51 30.74 -8.48 4.78
N ASN A 52 31.66 -8.82 5.64
CA ASN A 52 32.26 -7.89 6.61
C ASN A 52 33.80 -7.97 6.52
N SER A 53 34.50 -7.45 7.52
CA SER A 53 35.97 -7.50 7.55
C SER A 53 36.54 -8.91 7.63
N GLU A 54 35.82 -9.89 8.19
CA GLU A 54 36.34 -11.23 8.54
C GLU A 54 35.66 -12.36 7.74
N GLU A 55 34.47 -12.14 7.19
CA GLU A 55 33.64 -13.20 6.64
C GLU A 55 32.89 -12.77 5.40
N ILE A 56 32.68 -13.75 4.50
CA ILE A 56 31.79 -13.64 3.32
C ILE A 56 30.64 -14.60 3.52
N LEU A 57 29.44 -14.11 3.24
CA LEU A 57 28.20 -14.87 3.26
C LEU A 57 27.66 -15.04 1.85
N PHE A 58 27.40 -16.27 1.44
CA PHE A 58 26.64 -16.61 0.27
C PHE A 58 25.30 -17.19 0.69
N PHE A 59 24.21 -16.65 0.16
CA PHE A 59 22.86 -17.15 0.42
C PHE A 59 22.32 -17.91 -0.79
N VAL A 60 21.71 -19.04 -0.48
CA VAL A 60 20.78 -19.76 -1.35
C VAL A 60 19.40 -19.61 -0.73
N VAL A 61 18.54 -18.82 -1.38
CA VAL A 61 17.20 -18.52 -0.86
C VAL A 61 16.17 -19.41 -1.54
N LYS A 62 15.26 -19.98 -0.78
CA LYS A 62 14.16 -20.79 -1.31
C LYS A 62 12.85 -20.43 -0.60
N GLN A 63 11.74 -20.58 -1.31
CA GLN A 63 10.40 -20.39 -0.77
C GLN A 63 9.81 -21.74 -0.36
N GLY A 64 9.14 -21.78 0.80
CA GLY A 64 8.42 -22.94 1.31
C GLY A 64 9.35 -24.01 1.93
N ASN A 65 8.79 -25.19 2.16
CA ASN A 65 9.53 -26.29 2.79
C ASN A 65 10.52 -26.89 1.80
N ILE A 66 11.70 -27.24 2.29
CA ILE A 66 12.69 -28.00 1.52
C ILE A 66 12.36 -29.48 1.60
N ASP A 67 11.64 -29.95 0.61
CA ASP A 67 11.35 -31.35 0.35
C ASP A 67 12.40 -31.98 -0.57
N ARG A 68 12.22 -33.26 -0.94
CA ARG A 68 13.17 -33.97 -1.83
C ARG A 68 13.25 -33.32 -3.22
N LYS A 69 12.15 -32.75 -3.72
CA LYS A 69 12.10 -32.09 -5.03
C LYS A 69 12.93 -30.82 -5.02
N ILE A 70 12.72 -29.96 -4.05
CA ILE A 70 13.47 -28.70 -3.87
C ILE A 70 14.93 -28.98 -3.51
N TRP A 71 15.20 -30.10 -2.85
CA TRP A 71 16.58 -30.48 -2.54
C TRP A 71 17.40 -30.86 -3.79
N ASP A 72 16.90 -31.73 -4.68
CA ASP A 72 17.74 -32.39 -5.71
C ASP A 72 17.09 -32.62 -7.07
N SER A 73 15.79 -32.34 -7.28
CA SER A 73 15.08 -32.77 -8.49
C SER A 73 14.83 -31.66 -9.50
N ASP A 74 15.10 -30.39 -9.19
CA ASP A 74 14.85 -29.24 -10.07
C ASP A 74 16.18 -28.58 -10.49
N ILE A 75 16.17 -27.89 -11.63
CA ILE A 75 17.30 -27.09 -12.14
C ILE A 75 17.70 -26.01 -11.12
N ASN A 76 16.76 -25.52 -10.34
CA ASN A 76 17.00 -24.56 -9.26
C ASN A 76 17.00 -25.21 -7.86
N SER A 77 17.31 -26.50 -7.77
CA SER A 77 17.36 -27.21 -6.49
C SER A 77 18.51 -26.69 -5.62
N VAL A 78 18.32 -26.83 -4.29
CA VAL A 78 19.34 -26.40 -3.30
C VAL A 78 20.70 -27.03 -3.59
N ARG A 79 20.73 -28.35 -3.83
CA ARG A 79 21.97 -29.08 -4.09
C ARG A 79 22.67 -28.59 -5.34
N GLN A 80 21.93 -28.27 -6.40
CA GLN A 80 22.49 -27.73 -7.61
C GLN A 80 23.06 -26.33 -7.40
N SER A 81 22.33 -25.45 -6.68
CA SER A 81 22.88 -24.14 -6.32
C SER A 81 24.17 -24.26 -5.51
N LEU A 82 24.24 -25.17 -4.54
CA LEU A 82 25.46 -25.42 -3.79
C LEU A 82 26.61 -25.95 -4.64
N ASN A 83 26.33 -26.80 -5.63
CA ASN A 83 27.35 -27.27 -6.60
C ASN A 83 27.84 -26.13 -7.49
N GLU A 84 26.94 -25.26 -8.00
CA GLU A 84 27.33 -24.08 -8.78
C GLU A 84 28.19 -23.09 -7.98
N ILE A 85 27.91 -22.93 -6.69
CA ILE A 85 28.76 -22.14 -5.78
C ILE A 85 30.17 -22.72 -5.74
N ASN A 86 30.32 -24.02 -5.57
CA ASN A 86 31.61 -24.68 -5.56
C ASN A 86 32.35 -24.59 -6.92
N ASP A 87 31.61 -24.81 -8.01
CA ASP A 87 32.21 -24.93 -9.35
C ASP A 87 32.56 -23.56 -9.93
N VAL A 88 31.84 -22.48 -9.58
CA VAL A 88 31.97 -21.16 -10.21
C VAL A 88 32.16 -20.03 -9.20
N ALA A 89 31.21 -19.81 -8.26
CA ALA A 89 31.20 -18.61 -7.43
C ALA A 89 32.48 -18.48 -6.57
N ILE A 90 32.91 -19.55 -5.92
CA ILE A 90 34.12 -19.55 -5.07
C ILE A 90 35.39 -19.25 -5.89
N LYS A 91 35.45 -19.72 -7.12
CA LYS A 91 36.60 -19.48 -7.99
C LYS A 91 36.74 -18.02 -8.42
N GLN A 92 35.62 -17.29 -8.46
CA GLN A 92 35.58 -15.86 -8.80
C GLN A 92 35.95 -14.94 -7.62
N LEU A 93 36.09 -15.47 -6.40
CA LEU A 93 36.52 -14.67 -5.26
C LEU A 93 37.93 -14.11 -5.47
N THR A 94 38.12 -12.85 -5.04
CA THR A 94 39.45 -12.21 -5.09
C THR A 94 40.44 -12.92 -4.14
N PRO A 95 41.77 -12.79 -4.35
CA PRO A 95 42.74 -13.35 -3.40
C PRO A 95 42.58 -12.86 -1.96
N ALA A 96 42.10 -11.62 -1.76
CA ALA A 96 41.84 -11.06 -0.46
C ALA A 96 40.57 -11.71 0.20
N ASP A 97 39.53 -11.96 -0.61
CA ASP A 97 38.32 -12.57 -0.14
C ASP A 97 38.49 -14.05 0.19
N LYS A 98 39.36 -14.75 -0.53
CA LYS A 98 39.74 -16.16 -0.25
C LYS A 98 40.42 -16.35 1.13
N GLN A 99 40.88 -15.25 1.75
CA GLN A 99 41.47 -15.29 3.09
C GLN A 99 40.44 -15.13 4.20
N LYS A 100 39.24 -14.65 3.87
CA LYS A 100 38.13 -14.52 4.81
C LYS A 100 37.45 -15.88 5.07
N ARG A 101 36.72 -15.98 6.15
CA ARG A 101 35.83 -17.13 6.39
C ARG A 101 34.70 -17.10 5.34
N LEU A 102 34.38 -18.26 4.77
CA LEU A 102 33.28 -18.41 3.83
C LEU A 102 32.15 -19.22 4.51
N THR A 103 30.99 -18.59 4.63
CA THR A 103 29.78 -19.27 5.10
C THR A 103 28.72 -19.25 4.01
N ILE A 104 28.15 -20.42 3.70
CA ILE A 104 27.03 -20.59 2.81
C ILE A 104 25.77 -20.81 3.64
N LEU A 105 24.77 -19.95 3.46
CA LEU A 105 23.50 -19.97 4.18
C LEU A 105 22.39 -20.42 3.24
N VAL A 106 21.81 -21.59 3.48
CA VAL A 106 20.59 -22.01 2.80
C VAL A 106 19.41 -21.53 3.64
N ALA A 107 18.73 -20.49 3.15
CA ALA A 107 17.64 -19.83 3.87
C ALA A 107 16.29 -20.13 3.21
N THR A 108 15.27 -20.37 4.05
CA THR A 108 13.90 -20.58 3.58
C THR A 108 12.88 -20.04 4.58
N ASN A 109 11.75 -19.55 4.09
CA ASN A 109 10.58 -19.24 4.93
C ASN A 109 9.74 -20.46 5.32
N GLY A 110 10.25 -21.67 5.07
CA GLY A 110 9.70 -22.94 5.49
C GLY A 110 10.64 -23.70 6.42
N VAL A 111 10.50 -25.02 6.42
CA VAL A 111 11.33 -25.95 7.20
C VAL A 111 12.00 -26.98 6.29
N MET A 112 13.06 -27.59 6.76
CA MET A 112 13.64 -28.75 6.09
C MET A 112 12.89 -30.02 6.53
N GLU A 113 12.36 -30.76 5.58
CA GLU A 113 11.65 -32.00 5.86
C GLU A 113 12.58 -33.08 6.41
N GLU A 114 12.05 -33.94 7.28
CA GLU A 114 12.81 -35.04 7.87
C GLU A 114 13.42 -35.97 6.82
N SER A 115 12.74 -36.14 5.70
CA SER A 115 13.18 -36.95 4.55
C SER A 115 14.45 -36.43 3.87
N VAL A 116 14.75 -35.13 4.02
CA VAL A 116 15.90 -34.45 3.40
C VAL A 116 17.10 -34.36 4.34
N LYS A 117 16.88 -34.33 5.65
CA LYS A 117 17.93 -34.15 6.66
C LYS A 117 19.15 -35.10 6.51
N PRO A 118 18.96 -36.40 6.22
CA PRO A 118 20.12 -37.28 5.98
C PRO A 118 20.96 -36.86 4.78
N ASN A 119 20.31 -36.46 3.68
CA ASN A 119 20.98 -36.00 2.45
C ASN A 119 21.71 -34.67 2.69
N TRP A 120 21.09 -33.75 3.40
CA TRP A 120 21.68 -32.49 3.84
C TRP A 120 22.95 -32.75 4.68
N ASN A 121 22.85 -33.55 5.72
CA ASN A 121 23.97 -33.86 6.62
C ASN A 121 25.13 -34.54 5.89
N GLY A 122 24.82 -35.47 4.96
CA GLY A 122 25.79 -36.12 4.11
C GLY A 122 26.50 -35.10 3.18
N TYR A 123 25.77 -34.22 2.58
CA TYR A 123 26.33 -33.17 1.71
C TYR A 123 27.24 -32.22 2.48
N VAL A 124 26.79 -31.69 3.62
CA VAL A 124 27.56 -30.77 4.47
C VAL A 124 28.86 -31.43 4.94
N SER A 125 28.79 -32.68 5.40
CA SER A 125 29.95 -33.42 5.87
C SER A 125 31.00 -33.65 4.79
N SER A 126 30.55 -33.91 3.55
CA SER A 126 31.44 -34.17 2.40
C SER A 126 32.03 -32.88 1.78
N ASN A 127 31.41 -31.69 2.03
CA ASN A 127 31.78 -30.45 1.39
C ASN A 127 32.30 -29.38 2.35
N GLN A 128 33.01 -29.77 3.41
CA GLN A 128 33.65 -28.83 4.36
C GLN A 128 34.79 -28.03 3.77
N LYS A 129 35.28 -28.41 2.60
CA LYS A 129 36.27 -27.70 1.80
C LYS A 129 35.84 -27.66 0.34
N MET A 130 35.86 -26.47 -0.26
CA MET A 130 35.51 -26.19 -1.65
C MET A 130 36.65 -25.37 -2.26
N ASP A 131 37.21 -25.76 -3.38
CA ASP A 131 38.39 -25.12 -4.03
C ASP A 131 39.53 -24.82 -3.03
N GLY A 132 39.77 -25.75 -2.07
CA GLY A 132 40.79 -25.60 -1.04
C GLY A 132 40.42 -24.69 0.15
N ILE A 133 39.35 -23.94 0.06
CA ILE A 133 38.84 -23.03 1.11
C ILE A 133 37.95 -23.82 2.09
N ARG A 134 38.14 -23.56 3.36
CA ARG A 134 37.22 -24.10 4.39
C ARG A 134 35.87 -23.37 4.34
N VAL A 135 34.79 -24.11 4.12
CA VAL A 135 33.42 -23.59 3.99
C VAL A 135 32.56 -24.09 5.15
N ASN A 136 31.75 -23.16 5.68
CA ASN A 136 30.74 -23.48 6.69
C ASN A 136 29.35 -23.39 6.01
N ILE A 137 28.66 -24.54 5.87
CA ILE A 137 27.33 -24.60 5.25
C ILE A 137 26.31 -24.73 6.36
N GLN A 138 25.36 -23.78 6.43
CA GLN A 138 24.33 -23.71 7.44
C GLN A 138 22.93 -23.62 6.85
N PHE A 139 21.97 -24.22 7.52
CA PHE A 139 20.56 -24.08 7.20
C PHE A 139 19.91 -23.02 8.10
N ARG A 140 19.08 -22.16 7.52
CA ARG A 140 18.32 -21.12 8.21
C ARG A 140 16.84 -21.25 7.82
N GLY A 141 16.07 -21.95 8.65
CA GLY A 141 14.63 -22.09 8.45
C GLY A 141 13.83 -20.93 9.04
N ILE A 142 12.51 -20.99 8.87
CA ILE A 142 11.59 -19.95 9.33
C ILE A 142 11.75 -19.60 10.83
N ASP A 143 12.00 -20.60 11.68
CA ASP A 143 12.16 -20.38 13.13
C ASP A 143 13.44 -19.60 13.46
N ASP A 144 14.51 -19.81 12.68
CA ASP A 144 15.75 -19.05 12.80
C ASP A 144 15.57 -17.61 12.34
N ILE A 145 14.91 -17.42 11.18
CA ILE A 145 14.62 -16.09 10.64
C ILE A 145 13.74 -15.29 11.60
N VAL A 146 12.68 -15.88 12.12
CA VAL A 146 11.80 -15.24 13.13
C VAL A 146 12.57 -14.86 14.39
N LYS A 147 13.50 -15.74 14.84
CA LYS A 147 14.36 -15.42 15.99
C LYS A 147 15.27 -14.23 15.68
N ASP A 148 15.90 -14.21 14.51
CA ASP A 148 16.75 -13.10 14.08
C ASP A 148 15.97 -11.78 13.98
N ILE A 149 14.75 -11.79 13.43
CA ILE A 149 13.86 -10.61 13.45
C ILE A 149 13.63 -10.12 14.88
N GLN A 150 13.32 -11.01 15.80
CA GLN A 150 13.05 -10.62 17.18
C GLN A 150 14.28 -10.07 17.91
N THR A 151 15.47 -10.60 17.61
CA THR A 151 16.71 -10.21 18.27
C THR A 151 17.32 -8.98 17.65
N ASP A 152 17.37 -8.90 16.34
CA ASP A 152 18.18 -7.93 15.62
C ASP A 152 17.35 -6.74 15.09
N LEU A 153 16.13 -6.98 14.63
CA LEU A 153 15.24 -5.92 14.14
C LEU A 153 14.30 -5.38 15.22
N PHE A 154 13.69 -6.27 16.04
CA PHE A 154 12.77 -5.88 17.12
C PHE A 154 13.47 -5.78 18.48
N ASN A 155 14.57 -5.10 18.55
CA ASN A 155 15.15 -4.84 19.86
C ASN A 155 14.26 -3.88 20.67
N GLU A 156 14.44 -3.86 22.00
CA GLU A 156 13.64 -3.05 22.93
C GLU A 156 13.74 -1.54 22.67
N TYR A 157 14.79 -1.12 21.97
CA TYR A 157 15.02 0.28 21.63
C TYR A 157 14.07 0.79 20.53
N ILE A 158 13.80 -0.01 19.50
CA ILE A 158 12.92 0.38 18.38
C ILE A 158 11.47 -0.04 18.63
N PHE A 159 11.26 -1.19 19.29
CA PHE A 159 9.94 -1.76 19.52
C PHE A 159 9.66 -2.00 21.00
N ASN A 160 9.41 -0.91 21.68
CA ASN A 160 9.19 -0.88 23.13
C ASN A 160 7.85 -1.54 23.55
N THR A 161 7.63 -1.70 24.85
CA THR A 161 6.43 -2.32 25.41
C THR A 161 5.13 -1.65 24.97
N SER A 162 5.12 -0.33 24.82
CA SER A 162 3.93 0.43 24.34
C SER A 162 3.58 0.04 22.92
N MET A 163 4.56 -0.01 22.00
CA MET A 163 4.36 -0.39 20.61
C MET A 163 3.89 -1.85 20.49
N ARG A 164 4.42 -2.77 21.31
CA ARG A 164 3.94 -4.16 21.37
C ARG A 164 2.48 -4.25 21.81
N SER A 165 2.07 -3.40 22.75
CA SER A 165 0.67 -3.31 23.18
C SER A 165 -0.22 -2.76 22.07
N SER A 166 0.21 -1.71 21.38
CA SER A 166 -0.53 -1.13 20.24
C SER A 166 -0.66 -2.11 19.09
N LEU A 167 0.39 -2.90 18.78
CA LEU A 167 0.31 -3.94 17.75
C LEU A 167 -0.73 -5.02 18.09
N ARG A 168 -0.74 -5.51 19.34
CA ARG A 168 -1.73 -6.50 19.76
C ARG A 168 -3.16 -5.96 19.64
N ARG A 169 -3.36 -4.69 19.94
CA ARG A 169 -4.69 -4.04 19.80
C ARG A 169 -5.06 -3.86 18.34
N ALA A 170 -4.12 -3.42 17.49
CA ALA A 170 -4.38 -3.29 16.05
C ALA A 170 -4.83 -4.63 15.44
N LEU A 171 -4.14 -5.72 15.76
CA LEU A 171 -4.49 -7.06 15.31
C LEU A 171 -5.83 -7.55 15.88
N TYR A 172 -6.10 -7.27 17.17
CA TYR A 172 -7.38 -7.62 17.79
C TYR A 172 -8.58 -6.95 17.08
N PHE A 173 -8.46 -5.70 16.66
CA PHE A 173 -9.54 -5.02 15.93
C PHE A 173 -9.76 -5.58 14.53
N ILE A 174 -8.74 -6.19 13.92
CA ILE A 174 -8.88 -6.92 12.66
C ILE A 174 -9.64 -8.24 12.90
N ASP A 175 -9.28 -9.00 13.94
CA ASP A 175 -9.93 -10.29 14.25
C ASP A 175 -11.37 -10.16 14.72
N ALA A 176 -11.70 -9.08 15.42
CA ALA A 176 -12.98 -8.93 16.08
C ALA A 176 -14.13 -8.52 15.14
N ASP A 177 -13.84 -8.28 13.87
CA ASP A 177 -14.79 -7.76 12.85
C ASP A 177 -15.62 -6.56 13.39
N VAL A 178 -15.00 -5.80 14.29
CA VAL A 178 -15.54 -4.56 14.84
C VAL A 178 -15.05 -3.41 13.98
N ASP A 179 -15.75 -2.30 13.94
CA ASP A 179 -15.34 -1.09 13.26
C ASP A 179 -13.84 -0.86 13.43
N TYR A 180 -13.10 -1.05 12.35
CA TYR A 180 -11.64 -0.96 12.34
C TYR A 180 -11.20 0.39 12.91
N ASN A 181 -10.44 0.36 14.00
CA ASN A 181 -9.89 1.56 14.60
C ASN A 181 -8.41 1.71 14.21
N PRO A 182 -8.08 2.60 13.26
CA PRO A 182 -6.72 2.77 12.76
C PRO A 182 -5.76 3.33 13.82
N ARG A 183 -6.26 3.93 14.89
CA ARG A 183 -5.47 4.67 15.89
C ARG A 183 -4.26 3.91 16.40
N TYR A 184 -4.39 2.63 16.67
CA TYR A 184 -3.29 1.83 17.24
C TYR A 184 -2.20 1.56 16.21
N TYR A 185 -2.59 1.32 14.98
CA TYR A 185 -1.69 1.15 13.87
C TYR A 185 -0.95 2.47 13.54
N GLU A 186 -1.70 3.57 13.44
CA GLU A 186 -1.15 4.91 13.23
C GLU A 186 -0.13 5.27 14.29
N GLN A 187 -0.44 5.02 15.58
CA GLN A 187 0.47 5.26 16.69
C GLN A 187 1.80 4.50 16.55
N ILE A 188 1.78 3.27 16.05
CA ILE A 188 3.01 2.50 15.85
C ILE A 188 3.88 3.16 14.78
N LEU A 189 3.31 3.46 13.62
CA LEU A 189 4.05 4.07 12.53
C LEU A 189 4.56 5.47 12.87
N ASP A 190 3.73 6.26 13.54
CA ASP A 190 4.13 7.59 14.02
C ASP A 190 5.29 7.52 14.99
N ASN A 191 5.26 6.60 15.95
CA ASN A 191 6.36 6.42 16.88
C ASN A 191 7.66 6.01 16.17
N ILE A 192 7.61 5.09 15.20
CA ILE A 192 8.79 4.70 14.45
C ILE A 192 9.38 5.88 13.69
N VAL A 193 8.54 6.68 13.05
CA VAL A 193 9.02 7.86 12.33
C VAL A 193 9.56 8.92 13.29
N CYS A 194 8.78 9.34 14.29
CA CYS A 194 9.12 10.45 15.17
C CYS A 194 10.29 10.13 16.11
N GLU A 195 10.31 8.92 16.68
CA GLU A 195 11.30 8.58 17.71
C GLU A 195 12.55 7.88 17.14
N ASN A 196 12.42 7.19 16.01
CA ASN A 196 13.53 6.42 15.48
C ASN A 196 14.08 7.00 14.16
N MET A 197 13.24 7.30 13.15
CA MET A 197 13.72 7.80 11.87
C MET A 197 14.19 9.26 11.95
N GLN A 198 13.39 10.14 12.55
CA GLN A 198 13.72 11.58 12.67
C GLN A 198 14.91 11.82 13.60
N LYS A 199 15.03 11.03 14.68
CA LYS A 199 16.11 11.15 15.68
C LYS A 199 17.34 10.29 15.35
N ALA A 200 17.37 9.64 14.20
CA ALA A 200 18.48 8.80 13.81
C ALA A 200 19.78 9.61 13.63
N THR A 201 20.80 9.27 14.38
CA THR A 201 22.11 9.94 14.34
C THR A 201 23.03 9.40 13.24
N THR A 202 22.69 8.23 12.67
CA THR A 202 23.47 7.55 11.61
C THR A 202 22.52 7.00 10.54
N LYS A 203 23.03 6.85 9.30
CA LYS A 203 22.28 6.23 8.20
C LYS A 203 21.87 4.78 8.54
N ALA A 204 22.70 4.02 9.25
CA ALA A 204 22.37 2.66 9.67
C ALA A 204 21.15 2.63 10.61
N LYS A 205 21.10 3.52 11.60
CA LYS A 205 19.93 3.62 12.49
C LYS A 205 18.65 4.03 11.75
N GLU A 206 18.77 4.94 10.79
CA GLU A 206 17.63 5.34 9.95
C GLU A 206 17.15 4.17 9.08
N SER A 207 18.07 3.44 8.44
CA SER A 207 17.72 2.27 7.62
C SER A 207 17.06 1.17 8.45
N LYS A 208 17.54 0.93 9.66
CA LYS A 208 16.90 -0.01 10.59
C LYS A 208 15.48 0.43 10.96
N ALA A 209 15.29 1.70 11.31
CA ALA A 209 13.97 2.22 11.62
C ALA A 209 13.02 2.08 10.41
N TRP A 210 13.52 2.33 9.19
CA TRP A 210 12.78 2.09 7.95
C TRP A 210 12.40 0.61 7.78
N ALA A 211 13.33 -0.32 7.96
CA ALA A 211 13.07 -1.75 7.84
C ALA A 211 11.94 -2.19 8.79
N VAL A 212 11.97 -1.73 10.03
CA VAL A 212 10.92 -2.01 11.01
C VAL A 212 9.58 -1.36 10.61
N PHE A 213 9.60 -0.12 10.13
CA PHE A 213 8.42 0.59 9.64
C PHE A 213 7.74 -0.18 8.50
N TYR A 214 8.52 -0.56 7.49
CA TYR A 214 8.04 -1.31 6.33
C TYR A 214 7.50 -2.68 6.77
N MET A 215 8.27 -3.45 7.52
CA MET A 215 7.90 -4.78 7.96
C MET A 215 6.61 -4.78 8.79
N ILE A 216 6.45 -3.84 9.74
CA ILE A 216 5.23 -3.77 10.55
C ILE A 216 4.03 -3.41 9.68
N SER A 217 4.18 -2.44 8.78
CA SER A 217 3.08 -2.07 7.88
C SER A 217 2.62 -3.26 7.03
N GLN A 218 3.57 -4.03 6.47
CA GLN A 218 3.24 -5.19 5.64
C GLN A 218 2.71 -6.38 6.45
N MET A 219 3.23 -6.60 7.65
CA MET A 219 2.75 -7.66 8.53
C MET A 219 1.28 -7.46 8.93
N ILE A 220 0.90 -6.23 9.26
CA ILE A 220 -0.50 -5.93 9.62
C ILE A 220 -1.39 -5.97 8.39
N ALA A 221 -0.91 -5.48 7.23
CA ALA A 221 -1.66 -5.55 5.97
C ALA A 221 -1.89 -7.01 5.53
N GLN A 222 -0.87 -7.87 5.61
CA GLN A 222 -1.01 -9.30 5.33
C GLN A 222 -2.00 -9.97 6.29
N TYR A 223 -1.94 -9.65 7.57
CA TYR A 223 -2.88 -10.18 8.56
C TYR A 223 -4.33 -9.80 8.24
N ALA A 224 -4.56 -8.55 7.79
CA ALA A 224 -5.88 -8.09 7.35
C ALA A 224 -6.33 -8.85 6.08
N HIS A 225 -5.43 -9.07 5.13
CA HIS A 225 -5.73 -9.83 3.92
C HIS A 225 -6.08 -11.30 4.25
N ASP A 226 -5.34 -11.96 5.14
CA ASP A 226 -5.59 -13.34 5.55
C ASP A 226 -6.94 -13.49 6.29
N ALA A 227 -7.43 -12.38 6.89
CA ALA A 227 -8.77 -12.26 7.45
C ALA A 227 -9.85 -11.85 6.41
N GLU A 228 -9.54 -11.85 5.10
CA GLU A 228 -10.41 -11.42 4.00
C GLU A 228 -10.84 -9.93 4.05
N LEU A 229 -10.08 -9.10 4.77
CA LEU A 229 -10.32 -7.66 4.94
C LEU A 229 -9.40 -6.81 4.04
N ASN A 230 -9.48 -7.02 2.72
CA ASN A 230 -8.59 -6.39 1.73
C ASN A 230 -8.61 -4.85 1.80
N LYS A 231 -9.76 -4.25 2.05
CA LYS A 231 -9.90 -2.80 2.26
C LYS A 231 -8.99 -2.30 3.40
N ILE A 232 -8.94 -3.03 4.51
CA ILE A 232 -8.09 -2.68 5.65
C ILE A 232 -6.61 -2.78 5.27
N ALA A 233 -6.21 -3.82 4.52
CA ALA A 233 -4.83 -3.95 4.02
C ALA A 233 -4.40 -2.75 3.15
N ILE A 234 -5.31 -2.25 2.30
CA ILE A 234 -5.10 -1.04 1.50
C ILE A 234 -4.92 0.18 2.40
N MET A 235 -5.85 0.44 3.32
CA MET A 235 -5.82 1.59 4.23
C MET A 235 -4.54 1.64 5.08
N ILE A 236 -4.08 0.48 5.55
CA ILE A 236 -2.82 0.34 6.30
C ILE A 236 -1.62 0.79 5.44
N THR A 237 -1.57 0.32 4.20
CA THR A 237 -0.46 0.64 3.29
C THR A 237 -0.52 2.09 2.82
N GLU A 238 -1.71 2.62 2.59
CA GLU A 238 -1.95 4.02 2.24
C GLU A 238 -1.48 4.96 3.35
N TYR A 239 -1.83 4.68 4.60
CA TYR A 239 -1.32 5.45 5.74
C TYR A 239 0.21 5.40 5.82
N ALA A 240 0.82 4.23 5.60
CA ALA A 240 2.27 4.11 5.58
C ALA A 240 2.91 4.98 4.48
N ILE A 241 2.32 5.01 3.27
CA ILE A 241 2.77 5.88 2.17
C ILE A 241 2.69 7.35 2.58
N ILE A 242 1.52 7.80 3.04
CA ILE A 242 1.28 9.19 3.43
C ILE A 242 2.23 9.59 4.56
N ARG A 243 2.41 8.72 5.55
CA ARG A 243 3.27 9.00 6.69
C ARG A 243 4.75 9.07 6.33
N TYR A 244 5.20 8.20 5.43
CA TYR A 244 6.56 8.23 4.92
C TYR A 244 6.78 9.42 3.98
N TRP A 245 5.81 9.74 3.13
CA TRP A 245 5.84 10.91 2.27
C TRP A 245 5.96 12.20 3.08
N LYS A 246 5.15 12.38 4.12
CA LYS A 246 5.30 13.51 5.06
C LYS A 246 6.72 13.61 5.61
N TYR A 247 7.32 12.49 6.03
CA TYR A 247 8.70 12.45 6.51
C TYR A 247 9.70 12.92 5.44
N LEU A 248 9.51 12.53 4.19
CA LEU A 248 10.37 12.98 3.09
C LEU A 248 10.22 14.49 2.84
N LEU A 249 9.02 15.03 2.90
CA LEU A 249 8.73 16.46 2.76
C LEU A 249 9.43 17.28 3.88
N GLU A 250 9.21 16.90 5.13
CA GLU A 250 9.78 17.58 6.30
C GLU A 250 11.31 17.65 6.25
N PHE A 251 11.97 16.62 5.77
CA PHE A 251 13.43 16.51 5.75
C PHE A 251 14.07 16.72 4.38
N LYS A 252 13.29 17.14 3.37
CA LYS A 252 13.72 17.39 1.98
C LYS A 252 14.56 16.24 1.41
N LYS A 253 14.08 15.00 1.60
CA LYS A 253 14.82 13.77 1.27
C LYS A 253 14.56 13.21 -0.13
N PHE A 254 13.67 13.82 -0.94
CA PHE A 254 13.33 13.28 -2.28
C PHE A 254 14.45 13.38 -3.31
N GLU A 255 15.54 14.05 -2.99
CA GLU A 255 16.70 14.13 -3.86
C GLU A 255 17.59 12.87 -3.77
N LYS A 256 17.34 11.99 -2.80
CA LYS A 256 18.14 10.77 -2.60
C LYS A 256 17.41 9.57 -3.20
N ASN A 257 18.10 8.86 -4.12
CA ASN A 257 17.55 7.68 -4.79
C ASN A 257 17.00 6.62 -3.81
N ILE A 258 17.70 6.38 -2.69
CA ILE A 258 17.29 5.37 -1.71
C ILE A 258 15.92 5.70 -1.05
N ASP A 259 15.63 6.95 -0.81
CA ASP A 259 14.38 7.36 -0.16
C ASP A 259 13.21 7.26 -1.16
N VAL A 260 13.48 7.53 -2.44
CA VAL A 260 12.51 7.33 -3.53
C VAL A 260 12.25 5.83 -3.73
N GLU A 261 13.29 4.98 -3.72
CA GLU A 261 13.14 3.52 -3.81
C GLU A 261 12.29 2.95 -2.68
N ARG A 262 12.47 3.46 -1.47
CA ARG A 262 11.66 3.09 -0.30
C ARG A 262 10.18 3.46 -0.47
N LEU A 263 9.90 4.65 -1.00
CA LEU A 263 8.54 5.07 -1.31
C LEU A 263 7.93 4.18 -2.40
N ILE A 264 8.68 3.87 -3.46
CA ILE A 264 8.25 2.97 -4.53
C ILE A 264 7.92 1.57 -3.98
N LYS A 265 8.69 1.04 -3.02
CA LYS A 265 8.37 -0.25 -2.37
C LYS A 265 7.00 -0.21 -1.68
N LEU A 266 6.67 0.86 -0.97
CA LEU A 266 5.34 1.01 -0.36
C LEU A 266 4.24 1.12 -1.41
N ILE A 267 4.47 1.89 -2.48
CA ILE A 267 3.52 2.04 -3.59
C ILE A 267 3.27 0.70 -4.28
N ASN A 268 4.31 -0.10 -4.53
CA ASN A 268 4.16 -1.44 -5.09
C ASN A 268 3.30 -2.35 -4.21
N ARG A 269 3.43 -2.25 -2.88
CA ARG A 269 2.57 -3.00 -1.95
C ARG A 269 1.14 -2.48 -1.95
N TYR A 270 0.93 -1.19 -2.09
CA TYR A 270 -0.40 -0.59 -2.26
C TYR A 270 -1.08 -1.12 -3.53
N LEU A 271 -0.37 -1.13 -4.67
CA LEU A 271 -0.88 -1.69 -5.92
C LEU A 271 -1.20 -3.18 -5.79
N TYR A 272 -0.36 -3.93 -5.08
CA TYR A 272 -0.56 -5.37 -4.82
C TYR A 272 -1.86 -5.65 -4.04
N TRP A 273 -2.14 -4.93 -2.95
CA TRP A 273 -3.37 -5.10 -2.18
C TRP A 273 -4.61 -4.69 -2.95
N ASN A 274 -4.50 -3.64 -3.76
CA ASN A 274 -5.59 -3.19 -4.61
C ASN A 274 -5.98 -4.21 -5.69
N CYS A 275 -5.06 -5.05 -6.17
CA CYS A 275 -5.40 -6.13 -7.09
C CYS A 275 -6.41 -7.12 -6.47
N PHE A 276 -6.25 -7.49 -5.21
CA PHE A 276 -7.20 -8.38 -4.52
C PHE A 276 -8.55 -7.70 -4.30
N TYR A 277 -8.54 -6.44 -3.91
CA TYR A 277 -9.77 -5.67 -3.74
C TYR A 277 -10.52 -5.49 -5.06
N LEU A 278 -9.82 -5.25 -6.17
CA LEU A 278 -10.42 -5.20 -7.50
C LEU A 278 -11.11 -6.52 -7.86
N GLN A 279 -10.46 -7.67 -7.63
CA GLN A 279 -11.04 -8.99 -7.86
C GLN A 279 -12.31 -9.21 -7.02
N GLU A 280 -12.32 -8.76 -5.78
CA GLU A 280 -13.49 -8.81 -4.90
C GLU A 280 -14.64 -7.97 -5.47
N VAL A 281 -14.37 -6.73 -5.89
CA VAL A 281 -15.35 -5.84 -6.52
C VAL A 281 -15.85 -6.41 -7.85
N GLU A 282 -14.97 -7.00 -8.67
CA GLU A 282 -15.36 -7.66 -9.93
C GLU A 282 -16.30 -8.85 -9.67
N ARG A 283 -16.02 -9.66 -8.65
CA ARG A 283 -16.89 -10.77 -8.26
C ARG A 283 -18.29 -10.27 -7.90
N ILE A 284 -18.40 -9.26 -7.02
CA ILE A 284 -19.67 -8.66 -6.63
C ILE A 284 -20.40 -8.05 -7.83
N THR A 285 -19.66 -7.45 -8.76
CA THR A 285 -20.26 -6.83 -9.95
C THR A 285 -20.78 -7.88 -10.96
N ASN A 286 -20.11 -9.03 -11.07
CA ASN A 286 -20.46 -10.10 -12.00
C ASN A 286 -21.53 -11.06 -11.45
N GLU A 287 -21.64 -11.21 -10.14
CA GLU A 287 -22.74 -11.95 -9.53
C GLU A 287 -24.05 -11.20 -9.76
N GLU A 288 -25.14 -11.93 -10.10
CA GLU A 288 -26.49 -11.38 -10.23
C GLU A 288 -27.09 -10.91 -8.88
N ALA A 289 -26.31 -10.98 -7.82
CA ALA A 289 -26.68 -10.45 -6.51
C ALA A 289 -26.89 -8.94 -6.63
N ASP A 290 -28.12 -8.54 -6.79
CA ASP A 290 -28.50 -7.14 -6.65
C ASP A 290 -28.04 -6.66 -5.28
N LEU A 291 -27.24 -5.63 -5.24
CA LEU A 291 -27.12 -4.85 -4.04
C LEU A 291 -28.55 -4.50 -3.60
N PRO A 292 -28.93 -4.73 -2.34
CA PRO A 292 -30.31 -4.59 -1.93
C PRO A 292 -30.86 -3.24 -2.40
N TYR A 293 -32.03 -3.26 -3.02
CA TYR A 293 -32.76 -2.15 -3.64
C TYR A 293 -33.12 -1.02 -2.64
N TYR A 294 -32.43 -0.97 -1.54
CA TYR A 294 -32.65 0.06 -0.53
C TYR A 294 -31.91 1.34 -0.96
N ASN A 295 -32.69 2.33 -1.31
CA ASN A 295 -32.24 3.72 -1.55
C ASN A 295 -31.76 4.36 -0.21
N SER A 296 -30.91 3.63 0.52
CA SER A 296 -30.35 4.10 1.78
C SER A 296 -29.14 4.96 1.50
N VAL A 297 -28.98 6.03 2.27
CA VAL A 297 -27.78 6.87 2.26
C VAL A 297 -26.53 6.03 2.52
N GLU A 298 -26.65 5.02 3.39
CA GLU A 298 -25.58 4.08 3.72
C GLU A 298 -25.05 3.34 2.49
N MET A 299 -25.92 2.81 1.65
CA MET A 299 -25.52 2.11 0.42
C MET A 299 -24.83 3.05 -0.57
N LYS A 300 -25.28 4.32 -0.68
CA LYS A 300 -24.61 5.32 -1.50
C LYS A 300 -23.20 5.65 -0.97
N VAL A 301 -23.07 5.75 0.35
CA VAL A 301 -21.74 5.97 0.97
C VAL A 301 -20.81 4.82 0.69
N ILE A 302 -21.24 3.57 0.88
CA ILE A 302 -20.45 2.37 0.54
C ILE A 302 -20.07 2.37 -0.95
N PHE A 303 -21.00 2.71 -1.83
CA PHE A 303 -20.76 2.77 -3.26
C PHE A 303 -19.69 3.82 -3.61
N TYR A 304 -19.80 5.03 -3.06
CA TYR A 304 -18.81 6.09 -3.27
C TYR A 304 -17.46 5.77 -2.61
N GLU A 305 -17.45 5.02 -1.54
CA GLU A 305 -16.22 4.50 -0.95
C GLU A 305 -15.51 3.51 -1.89
N ILE A 306 -16.25 2.56 -2.47
CA ILE A 306 -15.71 1.63 -3.48
C ILE A 306 -15.17 2.42 -4.68
N LEU A 307 -15.92 3.38 -5.20
CA LEU A 307 -15.47 4.24 -6.30
C LEU A 307 -14.20 5.02 -5.92
N GLY A 308 -14.11 5.52 -4.69
CA GLY A 308 -12.94 6.24 -4.18
C GLY A 308 -11.68 5.37 -4.13
N PHE A 309 -11.78 4.13 -3.62
CA PHE A 309 -10.67 3.18 -3.62
C PHE A 309 -10.22 2.83 -5.03
N LEU A 310 -11.15 2.52 -5.93
CA LEU A 310 -10.83 2.21 -7.33
C LEU A 310 -10.21 3.41 -8.05
N ALA A 311 -10.74 4.62 -7.85
CA ALA A 311 -10.19 5.84 -8.45
C ALA A 311 -8.78 6.15 -7.93
N SER A 312 -8.53 5.98 -6.63
CA SER A 312 -7.20 6.11 -6.03
C SER A 312 -6.23 5.08 -6.61
N TYR A 313 -6.67 3.83 -6.72
CA TYR A 313 -5.89 2.75 -7.35
C TYR A 313 -5.53 3.08 -8.79
N ALA A 314 -6.52 3.46 -9.62
CA ALA A 314 -6.29 3.81 -11.01
C ALA A 314 -5.35 5.03 -11.15
N SER A 315 -5.48 6.02 -10.26
CA SER A 315 -4.61 7.21 -10.26
C SER A 315 -3.15 6.87 -10.02
N VAL A 316 -2.88 5.98 -9.07
CA VAL A 316 -1.52 5.51 -8.78
C VAL A 316 -1.04 4.58 -9.90
N ALA A 317 -1.87 3.63 -10.34
CA ALA A 317 -1.52 2.70 -11.42
C ALA A 317 -1.17 3.45 -12.72
N LEU A 318 -1.85 4.54 -13.05
CA LEU A 318 -1.58 5.33 -14.25
C LEU A 318 -0.14 5.84 -14.34
N CYS A 319 0.54 6.01 -13.19
CA CYS A 319 1.93 6.43 -13.14
C CYS A 319 2.93 5.29 -13.45
N PHE A 320 2.52 4.02 -13.32
CA PHE A 320 3.38 2.86 -13.44
C PHE A 320 2.95 1.90 -14.56
N ASP A 321 1.65 1.66 -14.69
CA ASP A 321 1.06 0.74 -15.66
C ASP A 321 -0.29 1.25 -16.15
N LYS A 322 -0.30 1.78 -17.36
CA LYS A 322 -1.50 2.35 -17.97
C LYS A 322 -2.58 1.30 -18.26
N GLU A 323 -2.20 0.05 -18.52
CA GLU A 323 -3.18 -1.00 -18.84
C GLU A 323 -4.02 -1.35 -17.60
N ILE A 324 -3.38 -1.47 -16.44
CA ILE A 324 -4.07 -1.66 -15.16
C ILE A 324 -5.01 -0.46 -14.89
N ALA A 325 -4.54 0.77 -15.09
CA ALA A 325 -5.39 1.95 -14.88
C ALA A 325 -6.65 1.92 -15.76
N VAL A 326 -6.52 1.53 -17.03
CA VAL A 326 -7.65 1.42 -17.96
C VAL A 326 -8.63 0.33 -17.51
N GLN A 327 -8.15 -0.85 -17.09
CA GLN A 327 -8.99 -1.93 -16.57
C GLN A 327 -9.81 -1.48 -15.34
N VAL A 328 -9.17 -0.77 -14.42
CA VAL A 328 -9.86 -0.26 -13.23
C VAL A 328 -10.91 0.79 -13.61
N ILE A 329 -10.63 1.67 -14.56
CA ILE A 329 -11.60 2.66 -15.05
C ILE A 329 -12.79 1.98 -15.74
N GLU A 330 -12.56 0.96 -16.53
CA GLU A 330 -13.63 0.18 -17.13
C GLU A 330 -14.50 -0.49 -16.06
N GLN A 331 -13.92 -0.94 -14.97
CA GLN A 331 -14.67 -1.47 -13.83
C GLN A 331 -15.50 -0.39 -13.14
N ILE A 332 -14.96 0.82 -12.95
CA ILE A 332 -15.71 1.98 -12.45
C ILE A 332 -16.91 2.27 -13.35
N ILE A 333 -16.72 2.30 -14.68
CA ILE A 333 -17.80 2.53 -15.64
C ILE A 333 -18.87 1.44 -15.57
N ARG A 334 -18.46 0.16 -15.43
CA ARG A 334 -19.41 -0.96 -15.24
C ARG A 334 -20.24 -0.80 -13.98
N LEU A 335 -19.60 -0.43 -12.85
CA LEU A 335 -20.30 -0.16 -11.60
C LEU A 335 -21.32 0.98 -11.73
N LEU A 336 -20.91 2.10 -12.33
CA LEU A 336 -21.79 3.26 -12.56
C LEU A 336 -22.97 2.93 -13.47
N ASN A 337 -22.81 2.02 -14.44
CA ASN A 337 -23.87 1.61 -15.33
C ASN A 337 -24.78 0.55 -14.70
N LYS A 338 -24.24 -0.36 -13.89
CA LYS A 338 -25.05 -1.39 -13.21
C LYS A 338 -25.90 -0.80 -12.10
N TYR A 339 -25.37 0.18 -11.36
CA TYR A 339 -26.00 0.74 -10.17
C TYR A 339 -26.38 2.20 -10.36
N GLU A 340 -27.23 2.48 -11.33
CA GLU A 340 -27.65 3.84 -11.73
C GLU A 340 -28.21 4.68 -10.56
N TYR A 341 -28.94 4.07 -9.63
CA TYR A 341 -29.52 4.75 -8.48
C TYR A 341 -28.49 5.29 -7.47
N TYR A 342 -27.24 4.82 -7.54
CA TYR A 342 -26.17 5.23 -6.62
C TYR A 342 -25.23 6.29 -7.21
N LYS A 343 -25.47 6.75 -8.46
CA LYS A 343 -24.66 7.79 -9.09
C LYS A 343 -24.69 9.13 -8.35
N ILE A 344 -25.84 9.46 -7.72
CA ILE A 344 -25.98 10.71 -6.97
C ILE A 344 -25.13 10.61 -5.70
N PRO A 345 -24.15 11.51 -5.50
CA PRO A 345 -23.32 11.46 -4.30
C PRO A 345 -24.15 11.72 -3.03
N PRO A 346 -23.91 11.01 -1.94
CA PRO A 346 -24.66 11.20 -0.70
C PRO A 346 -24.37 12.52 -0.01
N TYR A 347 -23.18 13.11 -0.19
CA TYR A 347 -22.80 14.38 0.42
C TYR A 347 -21.73 15.13 -0.38
N ASP A 348 -21.55 16.40 -0.03
CA ASP A 348 -20.72 17.39 -0.74
C ASP A 348 -19.26 16.93 -0.91
N GLY A 349 -18.67 16.32 0.13
CA GLY A 349 -17.27 15.82 0.13
C GLY A 349 -16.98 14.74 -0.90
N ASN A 350 -17.99 14.03 -1.43
CA ASN A 350 -17.80 13.04 -2.49
C ASN A 350 -17.36 13.63 -3.84
N ILE A 351 -17.34 14.96 -3.97
CA ILE A 351 -16.82 15.62 -5.17
C ILE A 351 -15.36 15.23 -5.46
N SER A 352 -14.57 14.93 -4.45
CA SER A 352 -13.19 14.49 -4.61
C SER A 352 -13.09 13.20 -5.43
N THR A 353 -13.96 12.22 -5.15
CA THR A 353 -14.06 10.97 -5.91
C THR A 353 -14.47 11.24 -7.37
N ILE A 354 -15.45 12.11 -7.57
CA ILE A 354 -15.92 12.48 -8.93
C ILE A 354 -14.81 13.17 -9.72
N ILE A 355 -14.08 14.10 -9.11
CA ILE A 355 -12.92 14.76 -9.74
C ILE A 355 -11.90 13.73 -10.20
N MET A 356 -11.54 12.79 -9.33
CA MET A 356 -10.58 11.74 -9.68
C MET A 356 -11.07 10.88 -10.85
N ILE A 357 -12.34 10.46 -10.84
CA ILE A 357 -12.91 9.62 -11.90
C ILE A 357 -12.92 10.38 -13.23
N LEU A 358 -13.40 11.62 -13.26
CA LEU A 358 -13.46 12.43 -14.48
C LEU A 358 -12.05 12.75 -15.03
N ASP A 359 -11.08 13.05 -14.16
CA ASP A 359 -9.69 13.26 -14.56
C ASP A 359 -9.03 11.99 -15.12
N LEU A 360 -9.33 10.84 -14.55
CA LEU A 360 -8.88 9.54 -15.06
C LEU A 360 -9.49 9.21 -16.43
N MET A 361 -10.79 9.46 -16.60
CA MET A 361 -11.47 9.27 -17.88
C MET A 361 -10.87 10.17 -18.97
N ASP A 362 -10.56 11.42 -18.64
CA ASP A 362 -9.88 12.37 -19.54
C ASP A 362 -8.48 11.85 -19.93
N LYS A 363 -7.64 11.51 -18.96
CA LYS A 363 -6.27 11.00 -19.18
C LYS A 363 -6.22 9.70 -19.97
N THR A 364 -7.26 8.88 -19.86
CA THR A 364 -7.39 7.60 -20.59
C THR A 364 -8.22 7.71 -21.86
N LYS A 365 -8.67 8.93 -22.23
CA LYS A 365 -9.44 9.22 -23.44
C LYS A 365 -10.84 8.56 -23.50
N GLN A 366 -11.47 8.37 -22.36
CA GLN A 366 -12.85 7.87 -22.23
C GLN A 366 -13.87 9.01 -22.31
N ASN A 367 -13.76 9.85 -23.36
CA ASN A 367 -14.47 11.13 -23.47
C ASN A 367 -16.00 10.99 -23.47
N ASP A 368 -16.54 9.96 -24.12
CA ASP A 368 -17.99 9.73 -24.18
C ASP A 368 -18.53 9.35 -22.80
N SER A 369 -17.85 8.47 -22.09
CA SER A 369 -18.20 8.06 -20.70
C SER A 369 -18.10 9.24 -19.74
N LEU A 370 -17.07 10.09 -19.90
CA LEU A 370 -16.87 11.30 -19.11
C LEU A 370 -18.04 12.26 -19.29
N LYS A 371 -18.39 12.57 -20.53
CA LYS A 371 -19.50 13.48 -20.84
C LYS A 371 -20.82 12.94 -20.28
N TYR A 372 -21.11 11.68 -20.55
CA TYR A 372 -22.31 11.00 -20.08
C TYR A 372 -22.41 11.00 -18.54
N LEU A 373 -21.32 10.67 -17.83
CA LEU A 373 -21.30 10.67 -16.37
C LEU A 373 -21.54 12.06 -15.80
N MET A 374 -20.86 13.07 -16.34
CA MET A 374 -20.98 14.45 -15.86
C MET A 374 -22.41 15.00 -16.05
N GLU A 375 -23.03 14.75 -17.20
CA GLU A 375 -24.40 15.14 -17.50
C GLU A 375 -25.39 14.45 -16.55
N ASN A 376 -25.26 13.13 -16.35
CA ASN A 376 -26.15 12.39 -15.46
C ASN A 376 -26.03 12.86 -14.02
N ILE A 377 -24.82 13.04 -13.48
CA ILE A 377 -24.63 13.53 -12.11
C ILE A 377 -25.33 14.88 -11.94
N VAL A 378 -25.20 15.80 -12.87
CA VAL A 378 -25.84 17.12 -12.80
C VAL A 378 -27.34 16.99 -12.78
N TYR A 379 -27.93 16.34 -13.79
CA TYR A 379 -29.37 16.22 -13.90
C TYR A 379 -29.99 15.45 -12.74
N ASP A 380 -29.37 14.34 -12.32
CA ASP A 380 -29.87 13.52 -11.22
C ASP A 380 -29.81 14.28 -9.89
N CYS A 381 -28.74 15.07 -9.65
CA CYS A 381 -28.65 15.92 -8.46
C CYS A 381 -29.69 17.03 -8.46
N ILE A 382 -29.93 17.71 -9.59
CA ILE A 382 -30.94 18.76 -9.70
C ILE A 382 -32.35 18.20 -9.49
N ILE A 383 -32.67 17.07 -10.14
CA ILE A 383 -33.97 16.40 -9.99
C ILE A 383 -34.14 15.90 -8.54
N GLY A 384 -33.13 15.25 -7.99
CA GLY A 384 -33.13 14.76 -6.62
C GLY A 384 -33.38 15.89 -5.61
N TYR A 385 -32.71 17.03 -5.79
CA TYR A 385 -32.93 18.20 -4.94
C TYR A 385 -34.37 18.74 -5.06
N ARG A 386 -34.86 18.98 -6.29
CA ARG A 386 -36.20 19.53 -6.53
C ARG A 386 -37.32 18.61 -6.07
N GLN A 387 -37.15 17.29 -6.21
CA GLN A 387 -38.18 16.31 -5.83
C GLN A 387 -38.09 15.86 -4.38
N LEU A 388 -36.87 15.66 -3.87
CA LEU A 388 -36.61 15.03 -2.58
C LEU A 388 -36.00 15.99 -1.56
N ASN A 389 -35.52 17.13 -1.99
CA ASN A 389 -34.80 18.15 -1.20
C ASN A 389 -33.59 17.54 -0.41
N VAL A 390 -32.84 16.62 -1.03
CA VAL A 390 -31.92 15.75 -0.25
C VAL A 390 -30.51 15.65 -0.80
N TYR A 391 -30.17 15.87 -2.09
CA TYR A 391 -28.87 15.46 -2.61
C TYR A 391 -28.16 16.48 -3.49
N PRO A 392 -26.81 16.56 -3.36
CA PRO A 392 -25.93 16.05 -2.31
C PRO A 392 -26.14 16.79 -0.99
N ALA A 393 -26.02 16.08 0.16
CA ALA A 393 -26.13 16.74 1.46
C ALA A 393 -24.96 17.73 1.66
N PRO A 394 -25.20 18.94 2.22
CA PRO A 394 -24.18 19.96 2.40
C PRO A 394 -23.26 19.65 3.61
N THR A 395 -22.54 18.56 3.55
CA THR A 395 -21.67 18.08 4.60
C THR A 395 -20.52 17.26 4.04
N ASP A 396 -19.47 17.09 4.81
CA ASP A 396 -18.31 16.27 4.48
C ASP A 396 -18.28 14.95 5.27
N THR A 397 -19.31 14.68 6.10
CA THR A 397 -19.34 13.50 6.96
C THR A 397 -20.58 12.64 6.76
N PHE A 398 -20.40 11.34 6.91
CA PHE A 398 -21.48 10.35 6.84
C PHE A 398 -22.55 10.55 7.92
N GLU A 399 -22.12 10.78 9.16
CA GLU A 399 -23.02 10.96 10.31
C GLU A 399 -23.96 12.17 10.10
N GLU A 400 -23.41 13.27 9.60
CA GLU A 400 -24.21 14.46 9.32
C GLU A 400 -25.16 14.23 8.14
N SER A 401 -24.71 13.51 7.09
CA SER A 401 -25.57 13.17 5.96
C SER A 401 -26.75 12.28 6.38
N LEU A 402 -26.54 11.36 7.32
CA LEU A 402 -27.62 10.55 7.92
C LEU A 402 -28.61 11.40 8.70
N ARG A 403 -28.13 12.36 9.49
CA ARG A 403 -29.01 13.29 10.23
C ARG A 403 -29.89 14.12 9.30
N ILE A 404 -29.30 14.60 8.21
CA ILE A 404 -30.03 15.34 7.17
C ILE A 404 -31.07 14.41 6.52
N SER A 405 -30.72 13.20 6.14
CA SER A 405 -31.62 12.24 5.49
C SER A 405 -32.78 11.83 6.39
N ARG A 406 -32.58 11.78 7.71
CA ARG A 406 -33.60 11.51 8.72
C ARG A 406 -34.45 12.73 9.06
N ARG A 407 -34.20 13.88 8.44
CA ARG A 407 -34.85 15.17 8.72
C ARG A 407 -34.67 15.66 10.17
N GLU A 408 -33.62 15.20 10.83
CA GLU A 408 -33.27 15.67 12.18
C GLU A 408 -32.68 17.09 12.13
N LYS A 409 -32.20 17.51 10.97
CA LYS A 409 -31.63 18.83 10.69
C LYS A 409 -32.10 19.31 9.32
N GLY A 410 -32.51 20.58 9.22
CA GLY A 410 -32.86 21.19 7.94
C GLY A 410 -31.64 21.33 7.00
N LEU A 411 -31.91 21.32 5.69
CA LEU A 411 -30.91 21.59 4.68
C LEU A 411 -30.62 23.10 4.62
N GLU A 412 -29.54 23.52 5.25
CA GLU A 412 -29.02 24.89 5.11
C GLU A 412 -27.70 24.85 4.34
N TYR A 413 -27.79 25.07 3.04
CA TYR A 413 -26.59 25.23 2.21
C TYR A 413 -26.05 26.65 2.40
N GLN A 414 -24.98 26.79 3.16
CA GLN A 414 -24.20 28.04 3.22
C GLN A 414 -23.10 28.05 2.17
N THR A 415 -22.38 26.94 2.04
CA THR A 415 -21.30 26.73 1.07
C THR A 415 -21.41 25.34 0.48
N SER A 416 -20.98 25.16 -0.77
CA SER A 416 -20.85 23.86 -1.41
C SER A 416 -19.59 23.80 -2.25
N SER A 417 -18.71 22.88 -1.95
CA SER A 417 -17.55 22.53 -2.79
C SER A 417 -17.98 21.65 -3.97
N PHE A 418 -18.99 20.81 -3.79
CA PHE A 418 -19.53 19.98 -4.86
C PHE A 418 -19.92 20.80 -6.08
N TRP A 419 -20.81 21.77 -5.91
CA TRP A 419 -21.26 22.62 -7.03
C TRP A 419 -20.15 23.51 -7.56
N GLY A 420 -19.24 23.96 -6.70
CA GLY A 420 -18.08 24.74 -7.11
C GLY A 420 -17.15 24.00 -8.06
N TYR A 421 -16.71 22.81 -7.67
CA TYR A 421 -15.85 21.99 -8.51
C TYR A 421 -16.56 21.45 -9.74
N LEU A 422 -17.85 21.11 -9.63
CA LEU A 422 -18.62 20.63 -10.78
C LEU A 422 -18.72 21.70 -11.88
N LEU A 423 -18.99 22.96 -11.52
CA LEU A 423 -18.95 24.08 -12.45
C LEU A 423 -17.59 24.25 -13.13
N LEU A 424 -16.51 24.12 -12.35
CA LEU A 424 -15.16 24.19 -12.87
C LEU A 424 -14.85 23.05 -13.86
N LEU A 425 -15.28 21.85 -13.57
CA LEU A 425 -15.12 20.69 -14.46
C LEU A 425 -15.94 20.84 -15.74
N ILE A 426 -17.20 21.26 -15.64
CA ILE A 426 -18.08 21.52 -16.78
C ILE A 426 -17.46 22.58 -17.70
N TYR A 427 -16.90 23.63 -17.12
CA TYR A 427 -16.18 24.67 -17.87
C TYR A 427 -14.91 24.11 -18.54
N LYS A 428 -14.10 23.33 -17.79
CA LYS A 428 -12.89 22.67 -18.32
C LYS A 428 -13.19 21.81 -19.55
N TYR A 429 -14.30 21.09 -19.54
CA TYR A 429 -14.72 20.22 -20.64
C TYR A 429 -15.61 20.90 -21.67
N ASN A 430 -15.74 22.22 -21.60
CA ASN A 430 -16.39 23.08 -22.58
C ASN A 430 -17.86 22.72 -22.88
N ASN A 431 -18.61 22.27 -21.87
CA ASN A 431 -20.05 21.99 -21.98
C ASN A 431 -20.87 23.21 -21.51
N LYS A 432 -21.07 24.15 -22.40
CA LYS A 432 -21.75 25.43 -22.08
C LYS A 432 -23.19 25.23 -21.64
N GLU A 433 -23.95 24.36 -22.32
CA GLU A 433 -25.36 24.10 -21.98
C GLU A 433 -25.51 23.58 -20.53
N LEU A 434 -24.68 22.61 -20.15
CA LEU A 434 -24.68 22.06 -18.80
C LEU A 434 -24.24 23.11 -17.78
N TYR A 435 -23.27 23.98 -18.14
CA TYR A 435 -22.83 25.07 -17.28
C TYR A 435 -23.97 26.06 -17.00
N ASP A 436 -24.70 26.47 -18.03
CA ASP A 436 -25.83 27.41 -17.91
C ASP A 436 -26.95 26.78 -17.07
N THR A 437 -27.23 25.48 -17.25
CA THR A 437 -28.21 24.71 -16.42
C THR A 437 -27.84 24.71 -14.93
N VAL A 438 -26.59 24.44 -14.59
CA VAL A 438 -26.15 24.43 -13.17
C VAL A 438 -26.20 25.86 -12.61
N LYS A 439 -25.79 26.85 -13.39
CA LYS A 439 -25.82 28.25 -12.96
C LYS A 439 -27.26 28.73 -12.68
N GLU A 440 -28.22 28.37 -13.53
CA GLU A 440 -29.66 28.65 -13.33
C GLU A 440 -30.15 27.98 -12.02
N PHE A 441 -29.90 26.70 -11.85
CA PHE A 441 -30.25 25.96 -10.64
C PHE A 441 -29.69 26.60 -9.35
N LEU A 442 -28.41 26.98 -9.35
CA LEU A 442 -27.81 27.65 -8.20
C LEU A 442 -28.41 29.01 -7.90
N ASN A 443 -28.88 29.72 -8.91
CA ASN A 443 -29.49 31.02 -8.73
C ASN A 443 -30.95 30.96 -8.34
N GLU A 444 -31.69 29.94 -8.76
CA GLU A 444 -33.13 29.78 -8.48
C GLU A 444 -33.37 28.95 -7.21
N ASP A 445 -32.74 27.78 -7.09
CA ASP A 445 -33.02 26.81 -6.04
C ASP A 445 -32.08 26.95 -4.84
N LEU A 446 -30.81 27.38 -5.05
CA LEU A 446 -29.78 27.48 -4.01
C LEU A 446 -29.25 28.91 -3.85
N GLN A 447 -30.16 29.89 -3.76
CA GLN A 447 -29.84 31.33 -3.73
C GLN A 447 -28.87 31.72 -2.61
N ASN A 448 -29.01 31.11 -1.45
CA ASN A 448 -28.18 31.39 -0.27
C ASN A 448 -26.87 30.56 -0.22
N THR A 449 -26.62 29.70 -1.21
CA THR A 449 -25.44 28.85 -1.24
C THR A 449 -24.32 29.51 -2.01
N THR A 450 -23.14 29.53 -1.42
CA THR A 450 -21.90 29.93 -2.11
C THR A 450 -21.19 28.70 -2.66
N ALA A 451 -21.08 28.62 -3.99
CA ALA A 451 -20.26 27.58 -4.63
C ALA A 451 -18.79 27.95 -4.48
N CYS A 452 -18.02 27.11 -3.80
CA CYS A 452 -16.63 27.36 -3.46
C CYS A 452 -15.70 26.32 -4.10
N VAL A 453 -14.50 26.76 -4.48
CA VAL A 453 -13.40 25.89 -4.88
C VAL A 453 -12.21 26.21 -4.00
N TRP A 454 -11.63 25.17 -3.42
CA TRP A 454 -10.43 25.28 -2.60
C TRP A 454 -9.24 24.73 -3.37
N PHE A 455 -8.09 25.41 -3.32
CA PHE A 455 -6.85 24.89 -3.87
C PHE A 455 -5.69 25.24 -2.97
N LEU A 456 -4.75 24.29 -2.91
CA LEU A 456 -3.51 24.46 -2.21
C LEU A 456 -2.53 25.26 -3.04
N ARG A 457 -1.80 26.16 -2.40
CA ARG A 457 -0.60 26.72 -3.00
C ARG A 457 0.49 25.66 -3.01
N LYS A 458 1.38 25.74 -4.01
CA LYS A 458 2.45 24.77 -4.25
C LYS A 458 3.35 24.50 -3.02
N ASP A 459 3.43 25.45 -2.10
CA ASP A 459 4.33 25.42 -0.94
C ASP A 459 3.60 25.00 0.36
N GLU A 460 2.29 24.74 0.30
CA GLU A 460 1.42 24.49 1.46
C GLU A 460 1.07 23.02 1.65
N GLU A 461 1.61 22.12 0.81
CA GLU A 461 1.30 20.69 0.91
C GLU A 461 1.58 20.13 2.31
N LEU A 462 2.69 20.53 2.92
CA LEU A 462 3.06 20.08 4.27
C LEU A 462 2.01 20.47 5.32
N ALA A 463 1.32 21.60 5.13
CA ALA A 463 0.29 22.07 6.03
C ALA A 463 -0.93 21.14 6.09
N LEU A 464 -1.19 20.35 5.04
CA LEU A 464 -2.27 19.35 5.03
C LEU A 464 -2.06 18.25 6.10
N TYR A 465 -0.81 17.99 6.48
CA TYR A 465 -0.47 16.94 7.44
C TYR A 465 -0.40 17.44 8.88
N GLU A 466 -0.63 18.73 9.12
CA GLU A 466 -0.61 19.33 10.45
C GLU A 466 -2.03 19.54 10.96
N LYS A 467 -2.36 18.99 12.15
CA LYS A 467 -3.69 19.22 12.79
C LYS A 467 -4.05 20.71 12.94
N ALA A 468 -3.05 21.56 13.09
CA ALA A 468 -3.25 23.03 13.19
C ALA A 468 -3.63 23.66 11.83
N ALA A 469 -3.35 23.01 10.71
CA ALA A 469 -3.67 23.52 9.37
C ALA A 469 -5.14 23.32 9.00
N MET A 470 -5.84 22.37 9.61
CA MET A 470 -7.28 22.20 9.41
C MET A 470 -8.10 23.44 9.81
N ASN A 471 -7.50 24.35 10.61
CA ASN A 471 -8.11 25.61 10.99
C ASN A 471 -7.61 26.82 10.15
N LYS A 472 -6.67 26.61 9.23
CA LYS A 472 -6.25 27.63 8.29
C LYS A 472 -7.07 27.47 7.02
N SER A 473 -8.02 28.37 6.82
CA SER A 473 -8.79 28.47 5.59
C SER A 473 -7.87 28.59 4.39
N GLY A 474 -7.94 27.65 3.44
CA GLY A 474 -7.42 27.85 2.10
C GLY A 474 -8.12 29.04 1.43
N GLU A 475 -7.56 29.58 0.36
CA GLU A 475 -8.25 30.61 -0.43
C GLU A 475 -9.36 29.95 -1.24
N GLY A 476 -10.62 30.21 -0.88
CA GLY A 476 -11.77 29.83 -1.66
C GLY A 476 -12.16 30.91 -2.67
N ILE A 477 -12.48 30.52 -3.88
CA ILE A 477 -13.06 31.41 -4.89
C ILE A 477 -14.55 31.17 -4.94
N ASN A 478 -15.35 32.23 -4.77
CA ASN A 478 -16.77 32.16 -5.01
C ASN A 478 -17.04 32.19 -6.52
N ILE A 479 -17.38 31.04 -7.10
CA ILE A 479 -17.60 30.89 -8.55
C ILE A 479 -18.90 31.59 -8.99
N LYS A 480 -19.86 31.86 -8.10
CA LYS A 480 -21.04 32.68 -8.46
C LYS A 480 -20.69 34.12 -8.79
N ALA A 481 -19.54 34.60 -8.33
CA ALA A 481 -19.08 35.95 -8.60
C ALA A 481 -18.33 36.09 -9.95
N LEU A 482 -17.99 34.99 -10.59
CA LEU A 482 -17.40 34.90 -11.92
C LEU A 482 -18.52 34.65 -12.98
#